data_086a131d62526b807993bcdf6a12debb
#
_entry.id   086a131d62526b807993bcdf6a12debb
#
_cell.length_a   1.000
_cell.length_b   1.000
_cell.length_c   1.000
_cell.angle_alpha   90.00
_cell.angle_beta   90.00
_cell.angle_gamma   90.00
#
_symmetry.space_group_name_H-M   'P 1'
#
loop_
_entity.id
_entity.type
_entity.pdbx_description
1 polymer ?
#
loop_
_entity_poly.entity_id
_entity_poly.type
_entity_poly.pdbx_seq_one_letter_code
_entity_poly.pdbx_strand_id
1 'polypeptide(L)'
;MNALNVELARLNMVESQVRTWEVTDPRVLELVARAPREDYVPAQYRSLAFVDMNLPLGHGQVMMAPKLEARLLQALDIGPRDKILEVGTGSGYMTSLLAALGAHVVSVEIVPEFSQEAARKLEAHGVKNVTLEVGDAAQGWARSAPYDVILITGSLPVLPESFANSLAPNGRMIAIVGTSPAMEVKLIRRLDGALRETSLFETDIPPLANARAPSAFRF
;
A
#
# COMPACT_ATOMS: atom_id res chain seq x y z
N MET A 1 -11.83 -17.18 -16.80
CA MET A 1 -11.87 -18.15 -15.67
C MET A 1 -13.31 -18.30 -15.20
N ASN A 2 -13.76 -19.52 -14.87
CA ASN A 2 -15.06 -19.73 -14.24
C ASN A 2 -15.02 -19.18 -12.78
N ALA A 3 -16.13 -18.68 -12.23
CA ALA A 3 -16.20 -18.11 -10.87
C ALA A 3 -15.66 -19.09 -9.80
N LEU A 4 -15.97 -20.37 -9.90
CA LEU A 4 -15.46 -21.42 -9.00
C LEU A 4 -13.92 -21.51 -9.01
N ASN A 5 -13.30 -21.32 -10.17
CA ASN A 5 -11.84 -21.34 -10.29
C ASN A 5 -11.19 -20.08 -9.69
N VAL A 6 -11.88 -18.95 -9.70
CA VAL A 6 -11.41 -17.70 -9.09
C VAL A 6 -11.40 -17.82 -7.56
N GLU A 7 -12.48 -18.34 -6.97
CA GLU A 7 -12.58 -18.56 -5.53
C GLU A 7 -11.51 -19.53 -5.02
N LEU A 8 -11.31 -20.65 -5.72
CA LEU A 8 -10.27 -21.61 -5.37
C LEU A 8 -8.86 -21.01 -5.49
N ALA A 9 -8.59 -20.24 -6.55
CA ALA A 9 -7.30 -19.57 -6.71
C ALA A 9 -7.03 -18.54 -5.61
N ARG A 10 -8.07 -17.78 -5.20
CA ARG A 10 -7.99 -16.84 -4.09
C ARG A 10 -7.75 -17.56 -2.76
N LEU A 11 -8.44 -18.64 -2.49
CA LEU A 11 -8.22 -19.45 -1.29
C LEU A 11 -6.78 -20.00 -1.25
N ASN A 12 -6.30 -20.55 -2.35
CA ASN A 12 -4.92 -21.04 -2.46
C ASN A 12 -3.89 -19.92 -2.23
N MET A 13 -4.13 -18.72 -2.75
CA MET A 13 -3.30 -17.54 -2.48
C MET A 13 -3.21 -17.25 -0.98
N VAL A 14 -4.34 -17.24 -0.28
CA VAL A 14 -4.36 -16.99 1.18
C VAL A 14 -3.61 -18.07 1.93
N GLU A 15 -3.88 -19.36 1.65
CA GLU A 15 -3.32 -20.46 2.41
C GLU A 15 -1.82 -20.72 2.12
N SER A 16 -1.40 -20.61 0.85
CA SER A 16 -0.06 -20.98 0.44
C SER A 16 0.93 -19.80 0.28
N GLN A 17 0.44 -18.57 0.22
CA GLN A 17 1.30 -17.39 0.05
C GLN A 17 1.19 -16.44 1.26
N VAL A 18 -0.04 -16.02 1.61
CA VAL A 18 -0.27 -15.01 2.65
C VAL A 18 0.05 -15.56 4.03
N ARG A 19 -0.53 -16.70 4.40
CA ARG A 19 -0.29 -17.35 5.71
C ARG A 19 1.15 -17.76 5.91
N THR A 20 1.80 -18.28 4.88
CA THR A 20 3.20 -18.72 4.94
C THR A 20 4.19 -17.55 5.12
N TRP A 21 3.73 -16.33 4.86
CA TRP A 21 4.46 -15.08 5.09
C TRP A 21 4.11 -14.44 6.45
N GLU A 22 3.76 -15.26 7.44
CA GLU A 22 3.48 -14.88 8.82
C GLU A 22 2.32 -13.86 8.96
N VAL A 23 1.37 -13.86 8.03
CA VAL A 23 0.13 -13.13 8.20
C VAL A 23 -0.84 -13.99 9.00
N THR A 24 -1.13 -13.58 10.22
CA THR A 24 -1.94 -14.30 11.19
C THR A 24 -3.17 -13.53 11.68
N ASP A 25 -3.24 -12.22 11.43
CA ASP A 25 -4.40 -11.39 11.79
C ASP A 25 -5.65 -11.86 11.03
N PRO A 26 -6.68 -12.37 11.73
CA PRO A 26 -7.89 -12.87 11.08
C PRO A 26 -8.63 -11.81 10.28
N ARG A 27 -8.58 -10.54 10.68
CA ARG A 27 -9.21 -9.42 9.95
C ARG A 27 -8.58 -9.24 8.57
N VAL A 28 -7.24 -9.31 8.51
CA VAL A 28 -6.49 -9.20 7.25
C VAL A 28 -6.72 -10.43 6.38
N LEU A 29 -6.66 -11.63 6.95
CA LEU A 29 -6.89 -12.88 6.23
C LEU A 29 -8.29 -12.94 5.64
N GLU A 30 -9.32 -12.58 6.41
CA GLU A 30 -10.71 -12.55 5.94
C GLU A 30 -10.90 -11.49 4.84
N LEU A 31 -10.29 -10.33 5.00
CA LEU A 31 -10.36 -9.24 4.03
C LEU A 31 -9.76 -9.66 2.68
N VAL A 32 -8.53 -10.16 2.65
CA VAL A 32 -7.86 -10.58 1.40
C VAL A 32 -8.51 -11.82 0.76
N ALA A 33 -9.16 -12.67 1.57
CA ALA A 33 -9.94 -13.80 1.09
C ALA A 33 -11.24 -13.40 0.36
N ARG A 34 -11.77 -12.20 0.64
CA ARG A 34 -13.02 -11.70 0.07
C ARG A 34 -12.85 -10.61 -0.98
N ALA A 35 -11.78 -9.83 -0.87
CA ALA A 35 -11.53 -8.70 -1.76
C ALA A 35 -11.34 -9.17 -3.21
N PRO A 36 -12.03 -8.55 -4.19
CA PRO A 36 -12.01 -8.97 -5.59
C PRO A 36 -10.74 -8.45 -6.30
N ARG A 37 -9.57 -8.98 -5.90
CA ARG A 37 -8.27 -8.57 -6.44
C ARG A 37 -8.21 -8.61 -7.96
N GLU A 38 -8.84 -9.61 -8.58
CA GLU A 38 -8.91 -9.83 -10.03
C GLU A 38 -9.54 -8.67 -10.81
N ASP A 39 -10.36 -7.85 -10.15
CA ASP A 39 -11.01 -6.71 -10.79
C ASP A 39 -10.12 -5.44 -10.75
N TYR A 40 -9.11 -5.43 -9.87
CA TYR A 40 -8.14 -4.33 -9.78
C TYR A 40 -6.89 -4.56 -10.65
N VAL A 41 -6.61 -5.79 -11.04
CA VAL A 41 -5.49 -6.14 -11.91
C VAL A 41 -5.75 -5.63 -13.34
N PRO A 42 -4.71 -5.13 -14.07
CA PRO A 42 -4.85 -4.80 -15.49
C PRO A 42 -5.36 -6.00 -16.30
N ALA A 43 -6.25 -5.76 -17.27
CA ALA A 43 -6.98 -6.81 -17.99
C ALA A 43 -6.06 -7.91 -18.58
N GLN A 44 -4.90 -7.52 -19.09
CA GLN A 44 -3.89 -8.44 -19.66
C GLN A 44 -3.26 -9.38 -18.63
N TYR A 45 -3.27 -9.01 -17.35
CA TYR A 45 -2.72 -9.80 -16.24
C TYR A 45 -3.78 -10.44 -15.35
N ARG A 46 -5.07 -10.36 -15.71
CA ARG A 46 -6.17 -10.86 -14.88
C ARG A 46 -6.04 -12.33 -14.49
N SER A 47 -5.45 -13.15 -15.35
CA SER A 47 -5.16 -14.57 -15.06
C SER A 47 -4.08 -14.76 -13.99
N LEU A 48 -3.28 -13.74 -13.70
CA LEU A 48 -2.19 -13.74 -12.73
C LEU A 48 -2.59 -13.04 -11.41
N ALA A 49 -3.85 -12.67 -11.23
CA ALA A 49 -4.31 -11.89 -10.09
C ALA A 49 -3.93 -12.47 -8.72
N PHE A 50 -3.81 -13.79 -8.63
CA PHE A 50 -3.53 -14.53 -7.38
C PHE A 50 -2.13 -15.15 -7.34
N VAL A 51 -1.27 -14.80 -8.29
CA VAL A 51 0.12 -15.28 -8.32
C VAL A 51 0.98 -14.41 -7.39
N ASP A 52 1.95 -15.04 -6.70
CA ASP A 52 2.90 -14.36 -5.83
C ASP A 52 3.95 -13.58 -6.63
N MET A 53 3.54 -12.47 -7.23
CA MET A 53 4.40 -11.57 -7.99
C MET A 53 3.85 -10.15 -8.04
N ASN A 54 4.75 -9.20 -8.24
CA ASN A 54 4.38 -7.83 -8.57
C ASN A 54 3.87 -7.78 -10.02
N LEU A 55 2.71 -7.15 -10.25
CA LEU A 55 2.11 -7.03 -11.59
C LEU A 55 2.34 -5.63 -12.16
N PRO A 56 2.88 -5.51 -13.39
CA PRO A 56 3.11 -4.21 -14.02
C PRO A 56 1.82 -3.41 -14.20
N LEU A 57 1.83 -2.14 -13.80
CA LEU A 57 0.74 -1.18 -14.04
C LEU A 57 1.02 -0.26 -15.22
N GLY A 58 2.26 -0.10 -15.61
CA GLY A 58 2.77 0.92 -16.52
C GLY A 58 3.58 1.98 -15.77
N HIS A 59 4.16 2.93 -16.49
CA HIS A 59 4.99 4.01 -15.92
C HIS A 59 6.11 3.52 -14.98
N GLY A 60 6.58 2.27 -15.16
CA GLY A 60 7.57 1.66 -14.26
C GLY A 60 7.03 1.26 -12.88
N GLN A 61 5.71 1.36 -12.66
CA GLN A 61 5.04 1.04 -11.39
C GLN A 61 4.40 -0.33 -11.41
N VAL A 62 4.15 -0.87 -10.22
CA VAL A 62 3.59 -2.22 -10.05
C VAL A 62 2.45 -2.24 -9.03
N MET A 63 1.54 -3.19 -9.20
CA MET A 63 0.67 -3.67 -8.13
C MET A 63 1.45 -4.71 -7.33
N MET A 64 1.55 -4.54 -6.03
CA MET A 64 2.36 -5.40 -5.16
C MET A 64 1.85 -6.85 -5.14
N ALA A 65 2.75 -7.79 -4.84
CA ALA A 65 2.39 -9.19 -4.62
C ALA A 65 1.42 -9.33 -3.44
N PRO A 66 0.45 -10.27 -3.49
CA PRO A 66 -0.58 -10.42 -2.46
C PRO A 66 -0.04 -10.57 -1.03
N LYS A 67 1.03 -11.35 -0.87
CA LYS A 67 1.66 -11.58 0.43
C LYS A 67 2.26 -10.29 1.02
N LEU A 68 2.84 -9.43 0.16
CA LEU A 68 3.41 -8.16 0.59
C LEU A 68 2.29 -7.22 1.08
N GLU A 69 1.22 -7.05 0.29
CA GLU A 69 0.08 -6.22 0.68
C GLU A 69 -0.52 -6.66 2.03
N ALA A 70 -0.76 -7.95 2.21
CA ALA A 70 -1.31 -8.49 3.45
C ALA A 70 -0.37 -8.27 4.65
N ARG A 71 0.95 -8.43 4.46
CA ARG A 71 1.95 -8.21 5.50
C ARG A 71 2.01 -6.75 5.94
N LEU A 72 1.92 -5.80 4.99
CA LEU A 72 1.88 -4.37 5.28
C LEU A 72 0.61 -4.01 6.07
N LEU A 73 -0.55 -4.52 5.68
CA LEU A 73 -1.82 -4.29 6.39
C LEU A 73 -1.77 -4.80 7.83
N GLN A 74 -1.27 -6.04 8.04
CA GLN A 74 -1.11 -6.59 9.38
C GLN A 74 -0.20 -5.72 10.25
N ALA A 75 0.94 -5.28 9.71
CA ALA A 75 1.91 -4.49 10.47
C ALA A 75 1.37 -3.09 10.83
N LEU A 76 0.47 -2.53 10.01
CA LEU A 76 -0.20 -1.27 10.30
C LEU A 76 -1.25 -1.38 11.40
N ASP A 77 -1.84 -2.55 11.64
CA ASP A 77 -2.89 -2.78 12.66
C ASP A 77 -3.99 -1.69 12.63
N ILE A 78 -4.60 -1.55 11.45
CA ILE A 78 -5.56 -0.46 11.17
C ILE A 78 -6.83 -0.67 12.00
N GLY A 79 -7.25 0.40 12.67
CA GLY A 79 -8.50 0.46 13.41
C GLY A 79 -9.62 1.18 12.65
N PRO A 80 -10.91 0.90 12.99
CA PRO A 80 -12.07 1.43 12.25
C PRO A 80 -12.26 2.95 12.37
N ARG A 81 -11.47 3.63 13.18
CA ARG A 81 -11.50 5.09 13.34
C ARG A 81 -10.30 5.79 12.73
N ASP A 82 -9.35 5.05 12.17
CA ASP A 82 -8.13 5.60 11.62
C ASP A 82 -8.37 6.39 10.33
N LYS A 83 -7.80 7.58 10.29
CA LYS A 83 -7.65 8.38 9.09
C LYS A 83 -6.32 8.04 8.42
N ILE A 84 -6.39 7.61 7.17
CA ILE A 84 -5.28 6.99 6.47
C ILE A 84 -4.81 7.89 5.32
N LEU A 85 -3.50 8.05 5.17
CA LEU A 85 -2.86 8.51 3.94
C LEU A 85 -2.26 7.30 3.21
N GLU A 86 -2.61 7.14 1.96
CA GLU A 86 -1.94 6.25 1.01
C GLU A 86 -1.19 7.10 -0.01
N VAL A 87 0.09 6.79 -0.24
CA VAL A 87 0.91 7.41 -1.28
C VAL A 87 1.19 6.39 -2.37
N GLY A 88 0.60 6.61 -3.54
CA GLY A 88 0.59 5.67 -4.66
C GLY A 88 -0.69 4.84 -4.71
N THR A 89 -1.75 5.38 -5.31
CA THR A 89 -3.04 4.67 -5.49
C THR A 89 -2.90 3.46 -6.41
N GLY A 90 -2.12 3.61 -7.48
CA GLY A 90 -1.88 2.57 -8.47
C GLY A 90 -3.17 1.96 -9.01
N SER A 91 -3.36 0.66 -8.78
CA SER A 91 -4.56 -0.08 -9.22
C SER A 91 -5.83 0.25 -8.41
N GLY A 92 -5.71 0.86 -7.22
CA GLY A 92 -6.78 1.07 -6.26
C GLY A 92 -7.07 -0.13 -5.35
N TYR A 93 -6.38 -1.25 -5.52
CA TYR A 93 -6.63 -2.45 -4.69
C TYR A 93 -6.25 -2.21 -3.24
N MET A 94 -5.03 -1.73 -2.97
CA MET A 94 -4.59 -1.41 -1.61
C MET A 94 -5.50 -0.34 -1.00
N THR A 95 -5.89 0.68 -1.77
CA THR A 95 -6.88 1.69 -1.35
C THR A 95 -8.17 1.06 -0.85
N SER A 96 -8.69 0.05 -1.59
CA SER A 96 -9.92 -0.66 -1.20
C SER A 96 -9.77 -1.45 0.11
N LEU A 97 -8.61 -2.07 0.33
CA LEU A 97 -8.30 -2.81 1.56
C LEU A 97 -8.17 -1.85 2.76
N LEU A 98 -7.48 -0.73 2.57
CA LEU A 98 -7.35 0.33 3.59
C LEU A 98 -8.72 0.91 3.97
N ALA A 99 -9.57 1.16 2.97
CA ALA A 99 -10.92 1.68 3.18
C ALA A 99 -11.83 0.70 3.93
N ALA A 100 -11.63 -0.60 3.74
CA ALA A 100 -12.39 -1.63 4.47
C ALA A 100 -12.01 -1.71 5.95
N LEU A 101 -10.80 -1.28 6.33
CA LEU A 101 -10.30 -1.36 7.70
C LEU A 101 -10.40 -0.04 8.45
N GLY A 102 -10.26 1.10 7.78
CA GLY A 102 -10.18 2.42 8.39
C GLY A 102 -11.44 3.28 8.22
N ALA A 103 -11.45 4.43 8.85
CA ALA A 103 -12.56 5.40 8.77
C ALA A 103 -12.59 6.11 7.42
N HIS A 104 -11.45 6.56 6.95
CA HIS A 104 -11.31 7.32 5.70
C HIS A 104 -9.89 7.22 5.14
N VAL A 105 -9.78 7.06 3.82
CA VAL A 105 -8.51 7.03 3.11
C VAL A 105 -8.38 8.26 2.22
N VAL A 106 -7.30 9.01 2.38
CA VAL A 106 -6.82 9.97 1.38
C VAL A 106 -5.73 9.26 0.58
N SER A 107 -5.97 8.99 -0.69
CA SER A 107 -5.03 8.30 -1.56
C SER A 107 -4.53 9.25 -2.64
N VAL A 108 -3.21 9.38 -2.76
CA VAL A 108 -2.56 10.34 -3.66
C VAL A 108 -1.81 9.60 -4.75
N GLU A 109 -2.09 9.96 -5.99
CA GLU A 109 -1.50 9.37 -7.19
C GLU A 109 -0.90 10.44 -8.10
N ILE A 110 0.33 10.21 -8.56
CA ILE A 110 1.00 11.15 -9.47
C ILE A 110 0.56 10.96 -10.94
N VAL A 111 0.13 9.74 -11.30
CA VAL A 111 -0.32 9.39 -12.65
C VAL A 111 -1.84 9.55 -12.73
N PRO A 112 -2.37 10.58 -13.43
CA PRO A 112 -3.81 10.84 -13.45
C PRO A 112 -4.65 9.68 -13.97
N GLU A 113 -4.12 8.91 -14.93
CA GLU A 113 -4.78 7.76 -15.52
C GLU A 113 -5.00 6.64 -14.50
N PHE A 114 -4.03 6.40 -13.61
CA PHE A 114 -4.18 5.44 -12.52
C PHE A 114 -5.25 5.88 -11.53
N SER A 115 -5.25 7.17 -11.14
CA SER A 115 -6.27 7.72 -10.25
C SER A 115 -7.69 7.58 -10.83
N GLN A 116 -7.87 7.86 -12.12
CA GLN A 116 -9.16 7.73 -12.82
C GLN A 116 -9.61 6.27 -12.91
N GLU A 117 -8.70 5.34 -13.21
CA GLU A 117 -9.01 3.91 -13.28
C GLU A 117 -9.35 3.35 -11.90
N ALA A 118 -8.58 3.72 -10.86
CA ALA A 118 -8.86 3.36 -9.48
C ALA A 118 -10.23 3.90 -9.02
N ALA A 119 -10.57 5.15 -9.35
CA ALA A 119 -11.88 5.72 -9.02
C ALA A 119 -13.03 4.88 -9.57
N ARG A 120 -12.96 4.49 -10.85
CA ARG A 120 -13.99 3.64 -11.49
C ARG A 120 -14.13 2.28 -10.80
N LYS A 121 -13.01 1.65 -10.45
CA LYS A 121 -13.01 0.34 -9.76
C LYS A 121 -13.56 0.44 -8.34
N LEU A 122 -13.12 1.44 -7.57
CA LEU A 122 -13.60 1.69 -6.21
C LEU A 122 -15.12 1.97 -6.20
N GLU A 123 -15.61 2.80 -7.13
CA GLU A 123 -17.03 3.07 -7.29
C GLU A 123 -17.82 1.80 -7.64
N ALA A 124 -17.34 0.99 -8.59
CA ALA A 124 -17.96 -0.26 -9.00
C ALA A 124 -18.10 -1.27 -7.83
N HIS A 125 -17.17 -1.24 -6.87
CA HIS A 125 -17.21 -2.07 -5.67
C HIS A 125 -17.83 -1.37 -4.44
N GLY A 126 -18.45 -0.19 -4.64
CA GLY A 126 -19.19 0.53 -3.59
C GLY A 126 -18.31 1.11 -2.47
N VAL A 127 -17.02 1.33 -2.72
CA VAL A 127 -16.10 1.96 -1.76
C VAL A 127 -16.36 3.46 -1.73
N LYS A 128 -16.78 4.01 -0.57
CA LYS A 128 -17.27 5.40 -0.46
C LYS A 128 -16.42 6.30 0.45
N ASN A 129 -15.63 5.71 1.34
CA ASN A 129 -14.83 6.42 2.34
C ASN A 129 -13.40 6.69 1.85
N VAL A 130 -13.26 7.09 0.58
CA VAL A 130 -11.99 7.40 -0.07
C VAL A 130 -12.05 8.79 -0.72
N THR A 131 -10.99 9.56 -0.56
CA THR A 131 -10.70 10.76 -1.35
C THR A 131 -9.48 10.48 -2.21
N LEU A 132 -9.65 10.49 -3.53
CA LEU A 132 -8.55 10.39 -4.47
C LEU A 132 -8.04 11.78 -4.83
N GLU A 133 -6.75 11.99 -4.71
CA GLU A 133 -6.08 13.24 -5.08
C GLU A 133 -4.98 12.95 -6.11
N VAL A 134 -4.88 13.80 -7.13
CA VAL A 134 -3.79 13.73 -8.12
C VAL A 134 -2.71 14.72 -7.73
N GLY A 135 -1.47 14.20 -7.54
CA GLY A 135 -0.35 15.04 -7.16
C GLY A 135 0.91 14.26 -6.83
N ASP A 136 2.00 14.98 -6.65
CA ASP A 136 3.29 14.41 -6.23
C ASP A 136 3.39 14.41 -4.70
N ALA A 137 3.32 13.22 -4.11
CA ALA A 137 3.45 13.01 -2.69
C ALA A 137 4.80 12.39 -2.28
N ALA A 138 5.79 12.32 -3.18
CA ALA A 138 7.10 11.74 -2.86
C ALA A 138 7.84 12.46 -1.72
N GLN A 139 7.47 13.71 -1.44
CA GLN A 139 8.02 14.51 -0.34
C GLN A 139 7.02 14.72 0.81
N GLY A 140 5.92 13.95 0.86
CA GLY A 140 4.86 14.08 1.86
C GLY A 140 3.58 14.71 1.32
N TRP A 141 2.50 14.58 2.09
CA TRP A 141 1.19 15.13 1.76
C TRP A 141 0.49 15.67 3.01
N ALA A 142 0.72 16.94 3.33
CA ALA A 142 0.20 17.55 4.55
C ALA A 142 -1.22 18.12 4.43
N ARG A 143 -1.81 18.12 3.22
CA ARG A 143 -3.06 18.83 2.92
C ARG A 143 -4.23 18.44 3.84
N SER A 144 -4.28 17.19 4.26
CA SER A 144 -5.31 16.68 5.17
C SER A 144 -4.73 16.12 6.48
N ALA A 145 -3.46 16.44 6.82
CA ALA A 145 -2.85 15.99 8.08
C ALA A 145 -3.62 16.55 9.31
N PRO A 146 -3.50 15.92 10.52
CA PRO A 146 -2.70 14.73 10.76
C PRO A 146 -3.38 13.44 10.33
N TYR A 147 -2.58 12.36 10.15
CA TYR A 147 -3.03 11.03 9.82
C TYR A 147 -2.69 10.04 10.93
N ASP A 148 -3.62 9.14 11.24
CA ASP A 148 -3.39 8.05 12.20
C ASP A 148 -2.50 6.97 11.57
N VAL A 149 -2.65 6.76 10.26
CA VAL A 149 -1.89 5.78 9.47
C VAL A 149 -1.37 6.41 8.19
N ILE A 150 -0.12 6.12 7.84
CA ILE A 150 0.46 6.44 6.53
C ILE A 150 1.01 5.16 5.92
N LEU A 151 0.62 4.85 4.69
CA LEU A 151 1.19 3.78 3.88
C LEU A 151 1.79 4.36 2.60
N ILE A 152 3.08 4.12 2.39
CA ILE A 152 3.79 4.50 1.17
C ILE A 152 3.98 3.23 0.35
N THR A 153 3.31 3.15 -0.82
CA THR A 153 3.21 1.92 -1.63
C THR A 153 4.33 1.75 -2.65
N GLY A 154 5.21 2.72 -2.78
CA GLY A 154 6.46 2.64 -3.56
C GLY A 154 7.67 2.81 -2.64
N SER A 155 8.88 2.48 -3.11
CA SER A 155 10.06 2.67 -2.30
C SER A 155 10.57 4.11 -2.32
N LEU A 156 11.33 4.46 -1.28
CA LEU A 156 12.00 5.74 -1.12
C LEU A 156 13.48 5.49 -0.81
N PRO A 157 14.43 6.02 -1.60
CA PRO A 157 15.85 5.92 -1.25
C PRO A 157 16.18 6.55 0.12
N VAL A 158 15.46 7.62 0.46
CA VAL A 158 15.51 8.30 1.76
C VAL A 158 14.10 8.70 2.16
N LEU A 159 13.70 8.40 3.40
CA LEU A 159 12.39 8.77 3.92
C LEU A 159 12.37 10.26 4.29
N PRO A 160 11.50 11.10 3.65
CA PRO A 160 11.35 12.51 4.02
C PRO A 160 10.74 12.71 5.42
N GLU A 161 11.28 13.63 6.18
CA GLU A 161 10.78 13.97 7.53
C GLU A 161 9.32 14.49 7.54
N SER A 162 8.86 15.06 6.43
CA SER A 162 7.51 15.56 6.25
C SER A 162 6.43 14.51 6.49
N PHE A 163 6.71 13.24 6.20
CA PHE A 163 5.80 12.15 6.51
C PHE A 163 5.63 11.98 8.02
N ALA A 164 6.76 11.97 8.75
CA ALA A 164 6.73 11.89 10.20
C ALA A 164 5.96 13.07 10.80
N ASN A 165 6.18 14.30 10.28
CA ASN A 165 5.48 15.50 10.74
C ASN A 165 3.97 15.45 10.48
N SER A 166 3.53 14.64 9.52
CA SER A 166 2.11 14.45 9.18
C SER A 166 1.41 13.37 10.01
N LEU A 167 2.14 12.62 10.85
CA LEU A 167 1.55 11.61 11.75
C LEU A 167 0.85 12.27 12.94
N ALA A 168 -0.32 11.77 13.26
CA ALA A 168 -1.03 12.08 14.51
C ALA A 168 -0.24 11.59 15.75
N PRO A 169 -0.54 12.09 16.95
CA PRO A 169 -0.09 11.44 18.19
C PRO A 169 -0.54 9.97 18.21
N ASN A 170 0.37 9.06 18.54
CA ASN A 170 0.19 7.61 18.47
C ASN A 170 -0.04 7.05 17.03
N GLY A 171 0.16 7.87 16.02
CA GLY A 171 0.10 7.45 14.61
C GLY A 171 1.27 6.56 14.23
N ARG A 172 1.09 5.84 13.12
CA ARG A 172 2.10 4.93 12.59
C ARG A 172 2.15 4.98 11.07
N MET A 173 3.32 4.70 10.52
CA MET A 173 3.48 4.59 9.09
C MET A 173 4.35 3.40 8.69
N ILE A 174 4.11 2.90 7.49
CA ILE A 174 5.01 2.00 6.79
C ILE A 174 5.60 2.72 5.59
N ALA A 175 6.92 2.64 5.48
CA ALA A 175 7.69 3.06 4.33
C ALA A 175 8.65 1.93 3.92
N ILE A 176 8.90 1.80 2.63
CA ILE A 176 9.91 0.89 2.08
C ILE A 176 11.10 1.76 1.72
N VAL A 177 12.19 1.61 2.46
CA VAL A 177 13.35 2.52 2.40
C VAL A 177 14.59 1.80 1.91
N GLY A 178 15.27 2.40 0.96
CA GLY A 178 16.49 1.86 0.35
C GLY A 178 16.46 1.94 -1.17
N THR A 179 17.44 1.30 -1.78
CA THR A 179 17.57 1.17 -3.23
C THR A 179 17.80 -0.28 -3.59
N SER A 180 17.27 -0.72 -4.75
CA SER A 180 17.46 -2.10 -5.24
C SER A 180 18.94 -2.51 -5.19
N PRO A 181 19.27 -3.73 -4.78
CA PRO A 181 18.35 -4.84 -4.46
C PRO A 181 17.96 -4.92 -2.98
N ALA A 182 18.42 -4.02 -2.12
CA ALA A 182 18.23 -4.09 -0.66
C ALA A 182 17.40 -2.90 -0.17
N MET A 183 16.11 -3.17 0.07
CA MET A 183 15.18 -2.20 0.67
C MET A 183 14.55 -2.81 1.92
N GLU A 184 14.38 -2.00 2.95
CA GLU A 184 13.74 -2.41 4.20
C GLU A 184 12.32 -1.86 4.31
N VAL A 185 11.39 -2.72 4.68
CA VAL A 185 10.08 -2.30 5.16
C VAL A 185 10.20 -1.84 6.59
N LYS A 186 9.95 -0.56 6.83
CA LYS A 186 10.08 0.10 8.12
C LYS A 186 8.72 0.50 8.66
N LEU A 187 8.47 0.09 9.91
CA LEU A 187 7.33 0.57 10.69
C LEU A 187 7.81 1.68 11.62
N ILE A 188 7.29 2.87 11.42
CA ILE A 188 7.59 4.04 12.23
C ILE A 188 6.33 4.40 13.05
N ARG A 189 6.49 4.55 14.36
CA ARG A 189 5.42 4.92 15.29
C ARG A 189 5.77 6.22 16.01
N ARG A 190 4.80 7.09 16.15
CA ARG A 190 4.92 8.26 17.02
C ARG A 190 4.39 7.90 18.41
N LEU A 191 5.28 7.71 19.39
CA LEU A 191 4.94 7.34 20.77
C LEU A 191 5.50 8.41 21.72
N ASP A 192 4.67 8.98 22.57
CA ASP A 192 5.06 10.01 23.54
C ASP A 192 5.83 11.19 22.91
N GLY A 193 5.45 11.58 21.71
CA GLY A 193 6.09 12.64 20.93
C GLY A 193 7.37 12.24 20.20
N ALA A 194 7.94 11.07 20.49
CA ALA A 194 9.13 10.54 19.82
C ALA A 194 8.78 9.59 18.68
N LEU A 195 9.65 9.50 17.68
CA LEU A 195 9.54 8.50 16.61
C LEU A 195 10.33 7.26 16.99
N ARG A 196 9.72 6.10 16.84
CA ARG A 196 10.34 4.80 16.99
C ARG A 196 10.25 4.04 15.68
N GLU A 197 11.39 3.60 15.18
CA GLU A 197 11.52 2.85 13.94
C GLU A 197 11.82 1.38 14.24
N THR A 198 11.19 0.49 13.48
CA THR A 198 11.42 -0.95 13.52
C THR A 198 11.52 -1.46 12.09
N SER A 199 12.63 -2.11 11.76
CA SER A 199 12.78 -2.85 10.49
C SER A 199 12.00 -4.15 10.58
N LEU A 200 11.13 -4.42 9.62
CA LEU A 200 10.26 -5.61 9.63
C LEU A 200 10.81 -6.76 8.79
N PHE A 201 11.14 -6.47 7.54
CA PHE A 201 11.68 -7.42 6.56
C PHE A 201 12.21 -6.68 5.34
N GLU A 202 12.95 -7.40 4.50
CA GLU A 202 13.48 -6.87 3.24
C GLU A 202 12.52 -7.14 2.06
N THR A 203 12.52 -6.22 1.09
CA THR A 203 11.75 -6.34 -0.16
C THR A 203 12.43 -5.55 -1.27
N ASP A 204 11.91 -5.69 -2.49
CA ASP A 204 12.35 -4.89 -3.64
C ASP A 204 11.14 -4.49 -4.48
N ILE A 205 10.83 -3.19 -4.53
CA ILE A 205 9.76 -2.61 -5.34
C ILE A 205 10.24 -1.31 -6.02
N PRO A 206 9.61 -0.91 -7.14
CA PRO A 206 9.96 0.35 -7.79
C PRO A 206 9.85 1.55 -6.85
N PRO A 207 10.73 2.56 -7.01
CA PRO A 207 10.63 3.78 -6.24
C PRO A 207 9.40 4.61 -6.66
N LEU A 208 8.90 5.41 -5.73
CA LEU A 208 7.96 6.48 -6.08
C LEU A 208 8.57 7.37 -7.17
N ALA A 209 7.76 7.81 -8.11
CA ALA A 209 8.17 8.85 -9.04
C ALA A 209 8.62 10.08 -8.23
N ASN A 210 9.71 10.72 -8.68
CA ASN A 210 10.33 11.88 -8.02
C ASN A 210 10.85 11.64 -6.59
N ALA A 211 11.01 10.38 -6.15
CA ALA A 211 11.71 10.08 -4.91
C ALA A 211 13.14 10.66 -4.96
N ARG A 212 13.55 11.35 -3.89
CA ARG A 212 14.89 11.96 -3.84
C ARG A 212 15.95 10.87 -3.73
N ALA A 213 16.96 10.94 -4.61
CA ALA A 213 18.16 10.15 -4.43
C ALA A 213 18.96 10.64 -3.21
N PRO A 214 19.70 9.75 -2.52
CA PRO A 214 20.67 10.17 -1.51
C PRO A 214 21.63 11.17 -2.13
N SER A 215 22.07 12.18 -1.34
CA SER A 215 23.13 13.09 -1.79
C SER A 215 24.39 12.28 -2.09
N ALA A 216 24.81 12.23 -3.35
CA ALA A 216 26.08 11.61 -3.69
C ALA A 216 27.21 12.42 -3.05
N PHE A 217 28.03 11.79 -2.21
CA PHE A 217 29.30 12.39 -1.80
C PHE A 217 30.13 12.64 -3.06
N ARG A 218 30.37 13.90 -3.39
CA ARG A 218 31.40 14.27 -4.36
C ARG A 218 32.67 14.50 -3.56
N PHE A 219 33.68 13.65 -3.79
CA PHE A 219 35.03 13.90 -3.36
C PHE A 219 35.65 15.04 -4.18
#